data_55c7fc45cf6b280b01a0d055ad9fb992
#
_entry.id   55c7fc45cf6b280b01a0d055ad9fb992
#
_cell.length_a   1.000
_cell.length_b   1.000
_cell.length_c   1.000
_cell.angle_alpha   90.00
_cell.angle_beta   90.00
_cell.angle_gamma   90.00
#
_symmetry.space_group_name_H-M   'P 1'
#
loop_
_entity.id
_entity.type
_entity.pdbx_description
1 polymer ?
#
loop_
_entity_poly.entity_id
_entity_poly.type
_entity_poly.pdbx_seq_one_letter_code
_entity_poly.pdbx_strand_id
1 'polypeptide(L)'
;MSYRKILYGYQIQNGELTLVPEEAAVVNRIAGLYLDGLSYQKLADLLNQKNIPFSQEAPAWDKHKVKRLLENPRYTGQKGYPAILDGGTFHCVQSRIQEKTAKQTPKAERPALKLVSRLHCAACGAALHRMGGRNRQSDTLYLKCVQCLSLIHI
;
A
#
# COMPACT_ATOMS: atom_id res chain seq x y z
N MET A 1 -6.75 3.78 -13.31
CA MET A 1 -5.95 4.42 -12.22
C MET A 1 -5.19 5.58 -12.83
N SER A 2 -5.56 6.82 -12.47
CA SER A 2 -4.85 8.00 -12.97
C SER A 2 -3.50 8.12 -12.24
N TYR A 3 -2.43 7.99 -12.98
CA TYR A 3 -1.06 8.08 -12.45
C TYR A 3 -0.55 9.51 -12.67
N ARG A 4 -0.29 10.23 -11.58
CA ARG A 4 0.46 11.49 -11.66
C ARG A 4 1.88 11.19 -12.17
N LYS A 5 2.28 11.77 -13.29
CA LYS A 5 3.60 11.54 -13.91
C LYS A 5 4.74 12.11 -13.05
N ILE A 6 4.48 13.19 -12.33
CA ILE A 6 5.44 13.87 -11.44
C ILE A 6 5.01 13.65 -10.00
N LEU A 7 5.97 13.51 -9.09
CA LEU A 7 5.71 13.35 -7.67
C LEU A 7 4.94 14.55 -7.09
N TYR A 8 4.12 14.31 -6.09
CA TYR A 8 3.44 15.36 -5.33
C TYR A 8 4.46 16.28 -4.67
N GLY A 9 4.28 17.59 -4.71
CA GLY A 9 5.26 18.57 -4.25
C GLY A 9 6.19 19.10 -5.32
N TYR A 10 6.09 18.60 -6.56
CA TYR A 10 6.96 18.99 -7.65
C TYR A 10 6.20 19.29 -8.94
N GLN A 11 6.77 20.18 -9.75
CA GLN A 11 6.32 20.50 -11.09
C GLN A 11 7.53 20.67 -12.03
N ILE A 12 7.31 20.59 -13.33
CA ILE A 12 8.33 20.93 -14.32
C ILE A 12 8.04 22.34 -14.82
N GLN A 13 9.02 23.24 -14.66
CA GLN A 13 9.02 24.58 -15.24
C GLN A 13 10.26 24.72 -16.11
N ASN A 14 10.08 25.15 -17.36
CA ASN A 14 11.18 25.36 -18.32
C ASN A 14 12.12 24.15 -18.50
N GLY A 15 11.59 22.92 -18.33
CA GLY A 15 12.38 21.69 -18.41
C GLY A 15 13.09 21.28 -17.11
N GLU A 16 13.04 22.11 -16.08
CA GLU A 16 13.63 21.83 -14.77
C GLU A 16 12.56 21.44 -13.73
N LEU A 17 12.97 20.60 -12.79
CA LEU A 17 12.12 20.14 -11.72
C LEU A 17 12.14 21.14 -10.57
N THR A 18 11.01 21.79 -10.31
CA THR A 18 10.86 22.83 -9.28
C THR A 18 9.88 22.38 -8.18
N LEU A 19 10.06 22.95 -7.00
CA LEU A 19 9.16 22.74 -5.87
C LEU A 19 7.87 23.52 -6.03
N VAL A 20 6.75 22.90 -5.62
CA VAL A 20 5.47 23.59 -5.38
C VAL A 20 5.37 23.82 -3.87
N PRO A 21 5.51 25.06 -3.37
CA PRO A 21 5.61 25.34 -1.94
C PRO A 21 4.42 24.85 -1.13
N GLU A 22 3.21 24.98 -1.68
CA GLU A 22 1.97 24.54 -1.04
C GLU A 22 1.93 23.02 -0.88
N GLU A 23 2.26 22.27 -1.94
CA GLU A 23 2.31 20.81 -1.90
C GLU A 23 3.48 20.33 -1.02
N ALA A 24 4.63 21.01 -1.03
CA ALA A 24 5.76 20.68 -0.17
C ALA A 24 5.41 20.84 1.33
N ALA A 25 4.66 21.87 1.68
CA ALA A 25 4.16 22.05 3.04
C ALA A 25 3.22 20.90 3.46
N VAL A 26 2.40 20.39 2.55
CA VAL A 26 1.54 19.23 2.80
C VAL A 26 2.37 17.97 3.03
N VAL A 27 3.45 17.73 2.25
CA VAL A 27 4.36 16.60 2.43
C VAL A 27 4.99 16.61 3.82
N ASN A 28 5.52 17.75 4.26
CA ASN A 28 6.09 17.92 5.60
C ASN A 28 5.04 17.65 6.69
N ARG A 29 3.83 18.15 6.52
CA ARG A 29 2.73 17.94 7.45
C ARG A 29 2.32 16.47 7.55
N ILE A 30 2.26 15.76 6.43
CA ILE A 30 1.97 14.31 6.40
C ILE A 30 3.04 13.54 7.18
N ALA A 31 4.32 13.87 7.00
CA ALA A 31 5.42 13.22 7.71
C ALA A 31 5.33 13.47 9.23
N GLY A 32 5.10 14.71 9.66
CA GLY A 32 4.92 15.05 11.08
C GLY A 32 3.76 14.30 11.72
N LEU A 33 2.57 14.37 11.13
CA LEU A 33 1.38 13.69 11.64
C LEU A 33 1.54 12.15 11.66
N TYR A 34 2.29 11.58 10.74
CA TYR A 34 2.63 10.16 10.77
C TYR A 34 3.53 9.81 11.96
N LEU A 35 4.51 10.66 12.27
CA LEU A 35 5.36 10.53 13.45
C LEU A 35 4.57 10.74 14.76
N ASP A 36 3.53 11.56 14.76
CA ASP A 36 2.59 11.72 15.88
C ASP A 36 1.69 10.49 16.10
N GLY A 37 1.69 9.53 15.18
CA GLY A 37 1.01 8.25 15.35
C GLY A 37 -0.19 7.98 14.45
N LEU A 38 -0.57 8.92 13.59
CA LEU A 38 -1.68 8.71 12.68
C LEU A 38 -1.41 7.55 11.71
N SER A 39 -2.48 6.82 11.36
CA SER A 39 -2.40 5.79 10.33
C SER A 39 -2.49 6.40 8.93
N TYR A 40 -2.03 5.66 7.91
CA TYR A 40 -2.15 6.08 6.51
C TYR A 40 -3.59 6.41 6.11
N GLN A 41 -4.57 5.64 6.62
CA GLN A 41 -5.99 5.88 6.34
C GLN A 41 -6.47 7.20 6.97
N LYS A 42 -6.18 7.41 8.26
CA LYS A 42 -6.56 8.66 8.95
C LYS A 42 -5.93 9.90 8.31
N LEU A 43 -4.68 9.79 7.82
CA LEU A 43 -4.02 10.86 7.08
C LEU A 43 -4.74 11.16 5.76
N ALA A 44 -5.10 10.13 5.00
CA ALA A 44 -5.86 10.30 3.76
C ALA A 44 -7.22 10.96 4.02
N ASP A 45 -7.95 10.50 5.03
CA ASP A 45 -9.26 11.04 5.42
C ASP A 45 -9.15 12.52 5.83
N LEU A 46 -8.13 12.87 6.60
CA LEU A 46 -7.87 14.26 7.03
C LEU A 46 -7.56 15.18 5.84
N LEU A 47 -6.77 14.71 4.87
CA LEU A 47 -6.46 15.48 3.67
C LEU A 47 -7.71 15.69 2.79
N ASN A 48 -8.55 14.67 2.67
CA ASN A 48 -9.82 14.75 1.94
C ASN A 48 -10.81 15.70 2.64
N GLN A 49 -10.91 15.65 3.98
CA GLN A 49 -11.74 16.57 4.75
C GLN A 49 -11.32 18.04 4.57
N LYS A 50 -10.02 18.28 4.42
CA LYS A 50 -9.48 19.62 4.17
C LYS A 50 -9.54 20.03 2.70
N ASN A 51 -10.15 19.22 1.84
CA ASN A 51 -10.24 19.46 0.40
C ASN A 51 -8.86 19.74 -0.26
N ILE A 52 -7.80 19.12 0.23
CA ILE A 52 -6.47 19.23 -0.36
C ILE A 52 -6.39 18.20 -1.50
N PRO A 53 -6.35 18.61 -2.78
CA PRO A 53 -6.36 17.66 -3.89
C PRO A 53 -5.01 16.98 -4.05
N PHE A 54 -5.00 15.69 -4.39
CA PHE A 54 -3.79 14.98 -4.78
C PHE A 54 -3.35 15.35 -6.22
N SER A 55 -4.30 15.45 -7.13
CA SER A 55 -4.10 15.90 -8.52
C SER A 55 -5.44 16.39 -9.07
N GLN A 56 -5.42 17.13 -10.19
CA GLN A 56 -6.64 17.60 -10.85
C GLN A 56 -7.52 16.44 -11.33
N GLU A 57 -6.93 15.40 -11.90
CA GLU A 57 -7.67 14.23 -12.42
C GLU A 57 -8.16 13.26 -11.33
N ALA A 58 -7.43 13.14 -10.22
CA ALA A 58 -7.73 12.23 -9.13
C ALA A 58 -7.51 12.91 -7.77
N PRO A 59 -8.42 13.83 -7.37
CA PRO A 59 -8.21 14.71 -6.21
C PRO A 59 -8.19 13.95 -4.89
N ALA A 60 -8.87 12.80 -4.79
CA ALA A 60 -8.96 12.06 -3.53
C ALA A 60 -7.64 11.39 -3.13
N TRP A 61 -7.31 11.53 -1.86
CA TRP A 61 -6.25 10.79 -1.21
C TRP A 61 -6.72 9.40 -0.79
N ASP A 62 -5.82 8.44 -0.84
CA ASP A 62 -6.01 7.11 -0.29
C ASP A 62 -4.77 6.66 0.50
N LYS A 63 -4.91 5.61 1.31
CA LYS A 63 -3.82 5.07 2.14
C LYS A 63 -2.58 4.68 1.33
N HIS A 64 -2.75 4.28 0.07
CA HIS A 64 -1.63 3.85 -0.77
C HIS A 64 -0.84 5.04 -1.32
N LYS A 65 -1.52 6.15 -1.64
CA LYS A 65 -0.89 7.41 -2.03
C LYS A 65 -0.06 7.97 -0.88
N VAL A 66 -0.62 8.01 0.34
CA VAL A 66 0.10 8.45 1.54
C VAL A 66 1.29 7.54 1.83
N LYS A 67 1.12 6.21 1.76
CA LYS A 67 2.21 5.25 1.96
C LYS A 67 3.35 5.48 0.98
N ARG A 68 3.05 5.54 -0.33
CA ARG A 68 4.06 5.78 -1.38
C ARG A 68 4.80 7.10 -1.20
N LEU A 69 4.12 8.15 -0.75
CA LEU A 69 4.73 9.43 -0.46
C LEU A 69 5.77 9.28 0.67
N LEU A 70 5.39 8.67 1.78
CA LEU A 70 6.25 8.51 2.95
C LEU A 70 7.43 7.55 2.72
N GLU A 71 7.30 6.57 1.81
CA GLU A 71 8.35 5.60 1.50
C GLU A 71 9.31 6.05 0.39
N ASN A 72 9.04 7.16 -0.30
CA ASN A 72 9.82 7.55 -1.46
C ASN A 72 11.06 8.39 -1.07
N PRO A 73 12.29 7.88 -1.29
CA PRO A 73 13.51 8.57 -0.91
C PRO A 73 13.82 9.82 -1.75
N ARG A 74 13.11 10.04 -2.87
CA ARG A 74 13.31 11.25 -3.69
C ARG A 74 12.97 12.53 -2.95
N TYR A 75 12.11 12.45 -1.94
CA TYR A 75 11.77 13.61 -1.10
C TYR A 75 12.93 14.12 -0.24
N THR A 76 14.01 13.37 -0.11
CA THR A 76 15.24 13.79 0.60
C THR A 76 16.30 14.39 -0.32
N GLY A 77 15.96 14.73 -1.55
CA GLY A 77 16.91 15.35 -2.49
C GLY A 77 17.64 14.36 -3.40
N GLN A 78 17.17 13.10 -3.50
CA GLN A 78 17.81 12.11 -4.36
C GLN A 78 17.33 12.19 -5.82
N LYS A 79 18.20 11.74 -6.75
CA LYS A 79 17.89 11.61 -8.19
C LYS A 79 17.48 12.94 -8.87
N GLY A 80 18.10 14.05 -8.46
CA GLY A 80 17.83 15.37 -9.05
C GLY A 80 16.54 16.05 -8.58
N TYR A 81 15.89 15.50 -7.54
CA TYR A 81 14.74 16.14 -6.91
C TYR A 81 15.22 17.10 -5.81
N PRO A 82 14.73 18.34 -5.75
CA PRO A 82 14.97 19.21 -4.60
C PRO A 82 14.43 18.57 -3.31
N ALA A 83 15.16 18.67 -2.19
CA ALA A 83 14.72 18.09 -0.93
C ALA A 83 13.48 18.81 -0.38
N ILE A 84 12.45 18.05 0.01
CA ILE A 84 11.29 18.54 0.76
C ILE A 84 11.37 18.07 2.21
N LEU A 85 11.75 16.81 2.42
CA LEU A 85 11.92 16.22 3.75
C LEU A 85 13.38 16.27 4.15
N ASP A 86 13.61 16.66 5.39
CA ASP A 86 14.89 16.49 6.04
C ASP A 86 15.26 15.00 6.19
N GLY A 87 16.55 14.68 6.02
CA GLY A 87 17.04 13.31 6.11
C GLY A 87 16.75 12.64 7.44
N GLY A 88 16.83 13.39 8.57
CA GLY A 88 16.50 12.91 9.89
C GLY A 88 15.02 12.55 10.02
N THR A 89 14.14 13.44 9.59
CA THR A 89 12.68 13.21 9.58
C THR A 89 12.33 11.99 8.72
N PHE A 90 12.93 11.87 7.55
CA PHE A 90 12.70 10.70 6.68
C PHE A 90 13.15 9.41 7.34
N HIS A 91 14.32 9.40 7.98
CA HIS A 91 14.82 8.22 8.69
C HIS A 91 13.88 7.82 9.84
N CYS A 92 13.40 8.78 10.64
CA CYS A 92 12.41 8.50 11.69
C CYS A 92 11.11 7.89 11.13
N VAL A 93 10.63 8.39 9.99
CA VAL A 93 9.46 7.85 9.29
C VAL A 93 9.72 6.39 8.89
N GLN A 94 10.86 6.10 8.26
CA GLN A 94 11.22 4.74 7.83
C GLN A 94 11.34 3.77 9.00
N SER A 95 12.01 4.17 10.09
CA SER A 95 12.12 3.36 11.31
C SER A 95 10.75 3.00 11.87
N ARG A 96 9.83 3.97 11.92
CA ARG A 96 8.46 3.72 12.38
C ARG A 96 7.66 2.81 11.46
N ILE A 97 7.88 2.88 10.14
CA ILE A 97 7.28 1.95 9.17
C ILE A 97 7.77 0.53 9.43
N GLN A 98 9.08 0.35 9.62
CA GLN A 98 9.70 -0.94 9.91
C GLN A 98 9.19 -1.54 11.23
N GLU A 99 9.10 -0.75 12.30
CA GLU A 99 8.55 -1.19 13.58
C GLU A 99 7.09 -1.68 13.46
N LYS A 100 6.25 -0.94 12.74
CA LYS A 100 4.85 -1.34 12.51
C LYS A 100 4.76 -2.61 11.68
N THR A 101 5.65 -2.79 10.71
CA THR A 101 5.70 -3.98 9.86
C THR A 101 6.20 -5.18 10.66
N ALA A 102 7.21 -5.01 11.50
CA ALA A 102 7.74 -6.07 12.37
C ALA A 102 6.73 -6.55 13.43
N LYS A 103 5.88 -5.63 13.93
CA LYS A 103 4.78 -5.98 14.86
C LYS A 103 3.60 -6.69 14.20
N GLN A 104 3.52 -6.68 12.87
CA GLN A 104 2.55 -7.54 12.18
C GLN A 104 3.07 -8.98 12.23
N THR A 105 2.61 -9.73 13.22
CA THR A 105 2.86 -11.16 13.29
C THR A 105 2.51 -11.79 11.94
N PRO A 106 3.39 -12.63 11.37
CA PRO A 106 3.04 -13.38 10.18
C PRO A 106 1.75 -14.13 10.47
N LYS A 107 0.76 -13.95 9.61
CA LYS A 107 -0.53 -14.61 9.73
C LYS A 107 -0.25 -16.09 9.92
N ALA A 108 -0.60 -16.65 11.10
CA ALA A 108 -0.33 -18.04 11.41
C ALA A 108 -0.76 -18.90 10.22
N GLU A 109 0.15 -19.68 9.66
CA GLU A 109 -0.15 -20.58 8.56
C GLU A 109 -1.26 -21.53 9.05
N ARG A 110 -2.39 -21.48 8.38
CA ARG A 110 -3.50 -22.39 8.71
C ARG A 110 -3.03 -23.82 8.43
N PRO A 111 -3.14 -24.75 9.40
CA PRO A 111 -2.71 -26.13 9.20
C PRO A 111 -3.32 -26.78 7.95
N ALA A 112 -4.57 -26.43 7.64
CA ALA A 112 -5.27 -26.88 6.44
C ALA A 112 -4.56 -26.49 5.13
N LEU A 113 -3.80 -25.36 5.07
CA LEU A 113 -3.07 -24.95 3.89
C LEU A 113 -1.88 -25.87 3.57
N LYS A 114 -1.28 -26.50 4.57
CA LYS A 114 -0.18 -27.45 4.39
C LYS A 114 -0.64 -28.76 3.74
N LEU A 115 -1.93 -29.08 3.85
CA LEU A 115 -2.51 -30.30 3.29
C LEU A 115 -2.97 -30.13 1.85
N VAL A 116 -3.17 -28.90 1.36
CA VAL A 116 -3.72 -28.65 0.01
C VAL A 116 -2.91 -29.33 -1.09
N SER A 117 -1.58 -29.33 -0.99
CA SER A 117 -0.69 -29.99 -1.96
C SER A 117 -0.83 -31.51 -2.01
N ARG A 118 -1.43 -32.11 -1.00
CA ARG A 118 -1.67 -33.56 -0.89
C ARG A 118 -3.10 -33.98 -1.21
N LEU A 119 -4.00 -32.99 -1.45
CA LEU A 119 -5.40 -33.29 -1.73
C LEU A 119 -5.63 -33.45 -3.23
N HIS A 120 -6.30 -34.53 -3.57
CA HIS A 120 -6.66 -34.87 -4.94
C HIS A 120 -8.18 -34.97 -5.10
N CYS A 121 -8.66 -34.74 -6.28
CA CYS A 121 -10.07 -34.87 -6.61
C CYS A 121 -10.51 -36.33 -6.55
N ALA A 122 -11.55 -36.62 -5.77
CA ALA A 122 -12.06 -37.96 -5.66
C ALA A 122 -12.66 -38.54 -6.97
N ALA A 123 -13.10 -37.64 -7.89
CA ALA A 123 -13.70 -38.04 -9.15
C ALA A 123 -12.68 -38.33 -10.26
N CYS A 124 -11.59 -37.56 -10.35
CA CYS A 124 -10.64 -37.68 -11.47
C CYS A 124 -9.16 -37.81 -11.04
N GLY A 125 -8.86 -37.83 -9.74
CA GLY A 125 -7.49 -37.97 -9.23
C GLY A 125 -6.58 -36.73 -9.40
N ALA A 126 -7.04 -35.68 -10.08
CA ALA A 126 -6.23 -34.48 -10.30
C ALA A 126 -6.00 -33.69 -9.01
N ALA A 127 -4.89 -32.96 -8.94
CA ALA A 127 -4.60 -32.09 -7.81
C ALA A 127 -5.65 -30.98 -7.66
N LEU A 128 -6.00 -30.67 -6.41
CA LEU A 128 -6.96 -29.62 -6.08
C LEU A 128 -6.24 -28.28 -5.90
N HIS A 129 -6.82 -27.22 -6.46
CA HIS A 129 -6.31 -25.88 -6.37
C HIS A 129 -7.16 -25.01 -5.45
N ARG A 130 -6.48 -24.20 -4.64
CA ARG A 130 -7.17 -23.28 -3.74
C ARG A 130 -7.84 -22.15 -4.52
N MET A 131 -9.10 -21.90 -4.21
CA MET A 131 -9.81 -20.73 -4.72
C MET A 131 -9.77 -19.57 -3.71
N GLY A 132 -9.36 -18.38 -4.16
CA GLY A 132 -9.45 -17.12 -3.41
C GLY A 132 -10.75 -16.38 -3.75
N GLY A 133 -11.16 -15.45 -2.88
CA GLY A 133 -12.29 -14.55 -3.14
C GLY A 133 -12.62 -13.69 -1.92
N ARG A 134 -13.15 -12.47 -2.15
CA ARG A 134 -13.46 -11.50 -1.09
C ARG A 134 -14.65 -11.93 -0.21
N ASN A 135 -15.59 -12.69 -0.76
CA ASN A 135 -16.85 -13.06 -0.10
C ASN A 135 -16.83 -14.49 0.51
N ARG A 136 -15.65 -15.05 0.73
CA ARG A 136 -15.54 -16.40 1.29
C ARG A 136 -15.28 -16.35 2.77
N GLN A 137 -15.94 -17.24 3.51
CA GLN A 137 -15.75 -17.33 4.95
C GLN A 137 -14.27 -17.59 5.28
N SER A 138 -13.78 -16.87 6.28
CA SER A 138 -12.35 -16.88 6.64
C SER A 138 -11.84 -18.25 7.09
N ASP A 139 -12.73 -19.08 7.61
CA ASP A 139 -12.40 -20.37 8.22
C ASP A 139 -12.64 -21.57 7.31
N THR A 140 -13.21 -21.34 6.14
CA THR A 140 -13.49 -22.37 5.15
C THR A 140 -12.46 -22.36 4.02
N LEU A 141 -11.92 -23.54 3.70
CA LEU A 141 -11.00 -23.72 2.58
C LEU A 141 -11.78 -24.16 1.35
N TYR A 142 -11.79 -23.34 0.31
CA TYR A 142 -12.43 -23.65 -0.97
C TYR A 142 -11.39 -24.19 -1.94
N LEU A 143 -11.63 -25.39 -2.45
CA LEU A 143 -10.78 -26.08 -3.40
C LEU A 143 -11.54 -26.38 -4.68
N LYS A 144 -10.88 -26.29 -5.84
CA LYS A 144 -11.44 -26.58 -7.15
C LYS A 144 -10.55 -27.57 -7.90
N CYS A 145 -11.16 -28.56 -8.51
CA CYS A 145 -10.51 -29.40 -9.49
C CYS A 145 -10.49 -28.67 -10.86
N VAL A 146 -9.34 -28.63 -11.53
CA VAL A 146 -9.20 -27.97 -12.82
C VAL A 146 -9.78 -28.82 -13.96
N GLN A 147 -9.77 -30.15 -13.81
CA GLN A 147 -10.23 -31.07 -14.87
C GLN A 147 -11.74 -31.28 -14.83
N CYS A 148 -12.31 -31.67 -13.72
CA CYS A 148 -13.76 -31.95 -13.63
C CYS A 148 -14.60 -30.79 -13.07
N LEU A 149 -13.95 -29.67 -12.74
CA LEU A 149 -14.57 -28.44 -12.19
C LEU A 149 -15.33 -28.65 -10.86
N SER A 150 -15.18 -29.81 -10.20
CA SER A 150 -15.79 -30.05 -8.90
C SER A 150 -15.27 -29.07 -7.85
N LEU A 151 -16.18 -28.58 -7.00
CA LEU A 151 -15.90 -27.65 -5.91
C LEU A 151 -16.00 -28.40 -4.59
N ILE A 152 -14.97 -28.29 -3.76
CA ILE A 152 -14.93 -28.86 -2.42
C ILE A 152 -14.65 -27.73 -1.42
N HIS A 153 -15.33 -27.75 -0.26
CA HIS A 153 -15.05 -26.84 0.85
C HIS A 153 -14.82 -27.66 2.12
N ILE A 154 -13.85 -27.26 2.91
CA ILE A 154 -13.44 -27.89 4.16
C ILE A 154 -13.38 -26.82 5.25
#